data_5bf7701f59a6ee6a557173d4c395f187
#
_entry.id   5bf7701f59a6ee6a557173d4c395f187
#
_cell.length_a   1.000
_cell.length_b   1.000
_cell.length_c   1.000
_cell.angle_alpha   90.00
_cell.angle_beta   90.00
_cell.angle_gamma   90.00
#
_symmetry.space_group_name_H-M   'P 1'
#
loop_
_entity.id
_entity.type
_entity.pdbx_description
1 polymer ?
#
loop_
_entity_poly.entity_id
_entity_poly.type
_entity_poly.pdbx_seq_one_letter_code
_entity_poly.pdbx_strand_id
1 'polypeptide(L)'
;MKEILLVLIFSQIIAQEALNETIIFESRNPFSFEEIITDLDNQEKQTIFGILTFPDNFDKESKYPIIIGVAGSLNWSPHHLKYLEMYNELGFATFQLHSFDSRDIDTTVGSQVEVTTASIVF
;
A
#
# COMPACT_ATOMS: atom_id res chain seq x y z
N MET A 1 -60.68 11.17 -12.80
CA MET A 1 -59.59 11.01 -11.82
C MET A 1 -58.35 10.53 -12.56
N LYS A 2 -57.34 11.38 -12.63
CA LYS A 2 -56.06 11.01 -13.28
C LYS A 2 -55.15 10.47 -12.18
N GLU A 3 -54.85 9.18 -12.25
CA GLU A 3 -53.86 8.57 -11.38
C GLU A 3 -52.47 9.00 -11.83
N ILE A 4 -51.77 9.72 -10.96
CA ILE A 4 -50.36 10.08 -11.17
C ILE A 4 -49.53 8.90 -10.69
N LEU A 5 -49.03 8.12 -11.62
CA LEU A 5 -48.05 7.05 -11.35
C LEU A 5 -46.69 7.70 -11.02
N LEU A 6 -46.36 7.77 -9.71
CA LEU A 6 -45.07 8.25 -9.24
C LEU A 6 -44.05 7.15 -9.44
N VAL A 7 -43.29 7.21 -10.52
CA VAL A 7 -42.14 6.30 -10.78
C VAL A 7 -40.99 6.78 -9.94
N LEU A 8 -40.76 6.14 -8.78
CA LEU A 8 -39.54 6.29 -7.98
C LEU A 8 -38.39 5.59 -8.71
N ILE A 9 -37.60 6.36 -9.43
CA ILE A 9 -36.33 5.90 -9.97
C ILE A 9 -35.34 5.87 -8.80
N PHE A 10 -35.17 4.71 -8.19
CA PHE A 10 -34.04 4.46 -7.32
C PHE A 10 -32.78 4.36 -8.21
N SER A 11 -32.06 5.45 -8.37
CA SER A 11 -30.68 5.41 -8.84
C SER A 11 -29.86 4.74 -7.72
N GLN A 12 -29.58 3.44 -7.88
CA GLN A 12 -28.57 2.78 -7.08
C GLN A 12 -27.23 3.39 -7.46
N ILE A 13 -26.73 4.27 -6.62
CA ILE A 13 -25.33 4.65 -6.64
C ILE A 13 -24.59 3.40 -6.16
N ILE A 14 -24.13 2.58 -7.09
CA ILE A 14 -23.17 1.52 -6.79
C ILE A 14 -21.88 2.28 -6.51
N ALA A 15 -21.59 2.52 -5.24
CA ALA A 15 -20.26 2.91 -4.84
C ALA A 15 -19.34 1.76 -5.29
N GLN A 16 -18.51 2.01 -6.29
CA GLN A 16 -17.50 1.05 -6.72
C GLN A 16 -16.47 1.03 -5.60
N GLU A 17 -16.45 -0.07 -4.82
CA GLU A 17 -15.42 -0.26 -3.81
C GLU A 17 -14.06 -0.27 -4.51
N ALA A 18 -13.11 0.49 -3.98
CA ALA A 18 -11.75 0.48 -4.49
C ALA A 18 -11.23 -0.96 -4.48
N LEU A 19 -10.71 -1.40 -5.64
CA LEU A 19 -10.15 -2.74 -5.75
C LEU A 19 -8.80 -2.79 -5.04
N ASN A 20 -8.77 -3.48 -3.90
CA ASN A 20 -7.57 -3.68 -3.09
C ASN A 20 -7.09 -5.12 -3.18
N GLU A 21 -5.80 -5.30 -3.36
CA GLU A 21 -5.14 -6.60 -3.41
C GLU A 21 -3.95 -6.62 -2.46
N THR A 22 -3.88 -7.65 -1.60
CA THR A 22 -2.70 -7.87 -0.76
C THR A 22 -1.66 -8.67 -1.54
N ILE A 23 -0.51 -8.06 -1.77
CA ILE A 23 0.64 -8.68 -2.44
C ILE A 23 1.63 -9.11 -1.38
N ILE A 24 1.95 -10.40 -1.36
CA ILE A 24 2.95 -10.99 -0.46
C ILE A 24 4.16 -11.42 -1.28
N PHE A 25 5.35 -11.08 -0.84
CA PHE A 25 6.59 -11.43 -1.52
C PHE A 25 7.73 -11.68 -0.55
N GLU A 26 8.76 -12.39 -1.01
CA GLU A 26 9.98 -12.60 -0.26
C GLU A 26 10.96 -11.45 -0.51
N SER A 27 11.50 -10.90 0.56
CA SER A 27 12.58 -9.93 0.59
C SER A 27 13.69 -10.41 1.51
N ARG A 28 14.56 -9.50 1.93
CA ARG A 28 15.68 -9.76 2.84
C ARG A 28 15.62 -8.82 4.03
N ASN A 29 16.43 -9.12 5.03
CA ASN A 29 16.50 -8.32 6.25
C ASN A 29 17.93 -7.77 6.47
N PRO A 30 18.48 -6.97 5.54
CA PRO A 30 19.81 -6.40 5.67
C PRO A 30 19.86 -5.37 6.79
N PHE A 31 20.94 -5.36 7.56
CA PHE A 31 21.15 -4.39 8.62
C PHE A 31 21.73 -3.07 8.10
N SER A 32 22.49 -3.11 7.02
CA SER A 32 23.17 -1.94 6.46
C SER A 32 23.03 -1.85 4.94
N PHE A 33 23.26 -0.67 4.39
CA PHE A 33 23.35 -0.48 2.93
C PHE A 33 24.55 -1.19 2.31
N GLU A 34 25.61 -1.41 3.09
CA GLU A 34 26.76 -2.22 2.64
C GLU A 34 26.33 -3.65 2.37
N GLU A 35 25.56 -4.27 3.27
CA GLU A 35 25.02 -5.61 3.07
C GLU A 35 24.09 -5.71 1.87
N ILE A 36 23.28 -4.67 1.60
CA ILE A 36 22.46 -4.61 0.39
C ILE A 36 23.32 -4.68 -0.88
N ILE A 37 24.45 -3.97 -0.89
CA ILE A 37 25.28 -3.85 -2.08
C ILE A 37 26.20 -5.07 -2.26
N THR A 38 26.70 -5.63 -1.16
CA THR A 38 27.80 -6.63 -1.20
C THR A 38 27.36 -8.05 -0.88
N ASP A 39 26.27 -8.24 -0.14
CA ASP A 39 25.92 -9.55 0.46
C ASP A 39 24.42 -9.78 0.63
N LEU A 40 23.57 -9.17 -0.21
CA LEU A 40 22.12 -9.24 -0.08
C LEU A 40 21.58 -10.68 -0.14
N ASP A 41 22.12 -11.50 -1.02
CA ASP A 41 21.63 -12.86 -1.24
C ASP A 41 21.80 -13.76 -0.02
N ASN A 42 22.75 -13.45 0.86
CA ASN A 42 23.01 -14.20 2.09
C ASN A 42 22.26 -13.65 3.31
N GLN A 43 21.60 -12.51 3.16
CA GLN A 43 20.81 -11.95 4.27
C GLN A 43 19.58 -12.81 4.58
N GLU A 44 19.12 -12.72 5.83
CA GLU A 44 17.94 -13.43 6.29
C GLU A 44 16.74 -13.10 5.41
N LYS A 45 15.98 -14.14 5.06
CA LYS A 45 14.75 -14.00 4.30
C LYS A 45 13.65 -13.41 5.16
N GLN A 46 12.95 -12.44 4.60
CA GLN A 46 11.82 -11.77 5.23
C GLN A 46 10.62 -11.80 4.30
N THR A 47 9.50 -12.31 4.79
CA THR A 47 8.22 -12.18 4.08
C THR A 47 7.66 -10.80 4.32
N ILE A 48 7.42 -10.07 3.24
CA ILE A 48 6.87 -8.71 3.25
C ILE A 48 5.52 -8.72 2.56
N PHE A 49 4.64 -7.82 2.96
CA PHE A 49 3.40 -7.58 2.22
C PHE A 49 3.18 -6.10 1.96
N GLY A 50 2.33 -5.84 1.00
CA GLY A 50 1.83 -4.51 0.70
C GLY A 50 0.41 -4.57 0.18
N ILE A 51 -0.29 -3.44 0.22
CA ILE A 51 -1.65 -3.30 -0.28
C ILE A 51 -1.58 -2.53 -1.59
N LEU A 52 -1.92 -3.20 -2.69
CA LEU A 52 -2.08 -2.61 -4.00
C LEU A 52 -3.51 -2.11 -4.13
N THR A 53 -3.70 -0.83 -4.38
CA THR A 53 -5.00 -0.20 -4.61
C THR A 53 -5.05 0.36 -6.02
N PHE A 54 -6.08 0.01 -6.76
CA PHE A 54 -6.32 0.53 -8.10
C PHE A 54 -7.23 1.76 -8.07
N PRO A 55 -7.16 2.66 -9.06
CA PRO A 55 -8.09 3.78 -9.18
C PRO A 55 -9.53 3.30 -9.43
N ASP A 56 -10.51 4.11 -9.08
CA ASP A 56 -11.95 3.76 -9.15
C ASP A 56 -12.42 3.31 -10.55
N ASN A 57 -11.80 3.84 -11.59
CA ASN A 57 -12.10 3.48 -12.99
C ASN A 57 -11.16 2.41 -13.55
N PHE A 58 -10.70 1.48 -12.71
CA PHE A 58 -9.76 0.43 -13.10
C PHE A 58 -10.29 -0.44 -14.23
N ASP A 59 -9.46 -0.62 -15.24
CA ASP A 59 -9.65 -1.51 -16.38
C ASP A 59 -8.46 -2.47 -16.50
N LYS A 60 -8.71 -3.76 -16.49
CA LYS A 60 -7.68 -4.82 -16.52
C LYS A 60 -6.78 -4.78 -17.76
N GLU A 61 -7.27 -4.24 -18.87
CA GLU A 61 -6.53 -4.15 -20.14
C GLU A 61 -5.62 -2.92 -20.19
N SER A 62 -5.79 -1.99 -19.25
CA SER A 62 -5.03 -0.76 -19.16
C SER A 62 -3.80 -0.89 -18.28
N LYS A 63 -2.78 -0.06 -18.54
CA LYS A 63 -1.60 0.07 -17.70
C LYS A 63 -1.71 1.33 -16.86
N TYR A 64 -1.41 1.21 -15.60
CA TYR A 64 -1.45 2.32 -14.66
C TYR A 64 -0.04 2.65 -14.14
N PRO A 65 0.31 3.91 -14.05
CA PRO A 65 1.49 4.28 -13.26
C PRO A 65 1.24 3.96 -11.80
N ILE A 66 2.28 3.53 -11.09
CA ILE A 66 2.18 3.14 -9.70
C ILE A 66 2.98 4.09 -8.80
N ILE A 67 2.41 4.46 -7.67
CA ILE A 67 3.07 5.16 -6.58
C ILE A 67 3.33 4.16 -5.46
N ILE A 68 4.60 3.95 -5.14
CA ILE A 68 4.99 3.12 -4.01
C ILE A 68 5.17 4.01 -2.78
N GLY A 69 4.34 3.78 -1.77
CA GLY A 69 4.43 4.44 -0.48
C GLY A 69 5.23 3.61 0.51
N VAL A 70 6.19 4.24 1.18
CA VAL A 70 6.99 3.65 2.26
C VAL A 70 6.75 4.46 3.53
N ALA A 71 6.45 3.78 4.62
CA ALA A 71 6.22 4.42 5.90
C ALA A 71 7.51 5.07 6.44
N GLY A 72 7.37 6.17 7.18
CA GLY A 72 8.46 6.75 7.97
C GLY A 72 8.63 6.05 9.31
N SER A 73 9.54 6.55 10.16
CA SER A 73 9.92 5.94 11.45
C SER A 73 8.76 5.67 12.43
N LEU A 74 7.63 6.31 12.24
CA LEU A 74 6.43 6.13 13.08
C LEU A 74 5.36 5.25 12.40
N ASN A 75 5.76 4.46 11.38
CA ASN A 75 4.85 3.64 10.59
C ASN A 75 3.78 4.47 9.85
N TRP A 76 2.75 3.82 9.32
CA TRP A 76 1.67 4.47 8.62
C TRP A 76 0.76 5.27 9.56
N SER A 77 0.34 6.44 9.12
CA SER A 77 -0.60 7.29 9.84
C SER A 77 -1.72 7.79 8.90
N PRO A 78 -2.85 8.25 9.46
CA PRO A 78 -4.01 8.62 8.65
C PRO A 78 -3.74 9.67 7.56
N HIS A 79 -2.80 10.59 7.78
CA HIS A 79 -2.47 11.60 6.77
C HIS A 79 -1.69 11.01 5.58
N HIS A 80 -0.87 9.96 5.78
CA HIS A 80 -0.21 9.26 4.69
C HIS A 80 -1.23 8.55 3.79
N LEU A 81 -2.24 7.91 4.40
CA LEU A 81 -3.30 7.22 3.67
C LEU A 81 -4.10 8.18 2.78
N LYS A 82 -4.34 9.42 3.25
CA LYS A 82 -4.98 10.46 2.42
C LYS A 82 -4.16 10.84 1.19
N TYR A 83 -2.83 10.81 1.25
CA TYR A 83 -2.01 11.02 0.06
C TYR A 83 -2.15 9.86 -0.94
N LEU A 84 -2.17 8.61 -0.47
CA LEU A 84 -2.40 7.47 -1.35
C LEU A 84 -3.78 7.55 -2.02
N GLU A 85 -4.82 7.88 -1.25
CA GLU A 85 -6.17 8.11 -1.76
C GLU A 85 -6.20 9.20 -2.85
N MET A 86 -5.56 10.34 -2.61
CA MET A 86 -5.43 11.42 -3.58
C MET A 86 -4.77 10.94 -4.89
N TYR A 87 -3.72 10.11 -4.82
CA TYR A 87 -3.09 9.56 -6.01
C TYR A 87 -4.01 8.58 -6.75
N ASN A 88 -4.80 7.77 -6.04
CA ASN A 88 -5.79 6.91 -6.68
C ASN A 88 -6.87 7.74 -7.40
N GLU A 89 -7.36 8.82 -6.81
CA GLU A 89 -8.31 9.76 -7.44
C GLU A 89 -7.74 10.41 -8.71
N LEU A 90 -6.41 10.62 -8.78
CA LEU A 90 -5.70 11.11 -9.95
C LEU A 90 -5.44 10.03 -11.01
N GLY A 91 -5.88 8.79 -10.79
CA GLY A 91 -5.76 7.69 -11.74
C GLY A 91 -4.47 6.87 -11.63
N PHE A 92 -3.71 7.01 -10.54
CA PHE A 92 -2.56 6.16 -10.26
C PHE A 92 -3.00 4.92 -9.49
N ALA A 93 -2.34 3.79 -9.72
CA ALA A 93 -2.34 2.71 -8.75
C ALA A 93 -1.41 3.09 -7.58
N THR A 94 -1.72 2.66 -6.36
CA THR A 94 -0.85 2.87 -5.20
C THR A 94 -0.48 1.53 -4.58
N PHE A 95 0.76 1.44 -4.09
CA PHE A 95 1.24 0.28 -3.33
C PHE A 95 1.73 0.74 -1.96
N GLN A 96 0.95 0.40 -0.94
CA GLN A 96 1.27 0.68 0.46
C GLN A 96 2.14 -0.44 1.01
N LEU A 97 3.45 -0.20 1.15
CA LEU A 97 4.40 -1.18 1.66
C LEU A 97 4.32 -1.28 3.19
N HIS A 98 4.12 -2.48 3.72
CA HIS A 98 4.02 -2.77 5.15
C HIS A 98 5.31 -3.39 5.70
N SER A 99 6.43 -2.68 5.60
CA SER A 99 7.73 -3.15 6.09
C SER A 99 7.78 -3.34 7.60
N PHE A 100 7.09 -2.50 8.36
CA PHE A 100 7.03 -2.57 9.83
C PHE A 100 6.16 -3.73 10.29
N ASP A 101 4.92 -3.78 9.83
CA ASP A 101 3.95 -4.80 10.22
C ASP A 101 4.43 -6.20 9.82
N SER A 102 5.13 -6.32 8.69
CA SER A 102 5.76 -7.58 8.25
C SER A 102 6.87 -8.08 9.18
N ARG A 103 7.36 -7.23 10.07
CA ARG A 103 8.43 -7.53 11.05
C ARG A 103 7.94 -7.48 12.50
N ASP A 104 6.62 -7.39 12.71
CA ASP A 104 6.02 -7.23 14.04
C ASP A 104 6.56 -6.01 14.81
N ILE A 105 6.81 -4.89 14.09
CA ILE A 105 7.38 -3.66 14.63
C ILE A 105 6.41 -2.52 14.41
N ASP A 106 6.10 -1.78 15.47
CA ASP A 106 5.22 -0.61 15.39
C ASP A 106 5.95 0.66 14.93
N THR A 107 7.21 0.82 15.37
CA THR A 107 7.99 2.05 15.15
C THR A 107 9.48 1.77 15.30
N THR A 108 10.31 2.54 14.60
CA THR A 108 11.77 2.50 14.80
C THR A 108 12.24 3.36 15.97
N VAL A 109 11.37 4.13 16.60
CA VAL A 109 11.72 4.93 17.78
C VAL A 109 12.01 4.00 18.96
N GLY A 110 13.27 3.94 19.36
CA GLY A 110 13.75 3.01 20.39
C GLY A 110 14.18 1.63 19.92
N SER A 111 13.89 1.25 18.68
CA SER A 111 14.23 -0.06 18.08
C SER A 111 15.27 0.04 16.94
N GLN A 112 16.00 1.13 16.87
CA GLN A 112 16.99 1.37 15.80
C GLN A 112 18.18 0.40 15.78
N VAL A 113 18.36 -0.35 16.86
CA VAL A 113 19.40 -1.41 16.95
C VAL A 113 18.92 -2.69 16.24
N GLU A 114 17.61 -2.90 16.14
CA GLU A 114 17.00 -4.09 15.58
C GLU A 114 16.54 -3.87 14.14
N VAL A 115 16.12 -2.64 13.83
CA VAL A 115 15.59 -2.26 12.52
C VAL A 115 16.25 -0.98 12.03
N THR A 116 16.97 -1.07 10.95
CA THR A 116 17.63 0.06 10.31
C THR A 116 16.84 0.59 9.11
N THR A 117 17.23 1.73 8.59
CA THR A 117 16.67 2.26 7.33
C THR A 117 16.85 1.27 6.18
N ALA A 118 17.94 0.52 6.16
CA ALA A 118 18.18 -0.51 5.15
C ALA A 118 17.11 -1.61 5.19
N SER A 119 16.83 -2.16 6.37
CA SER A 119 15.79 -3.20 6.53
C SER A 119 14.37 -2.69 6.29
N ILE A 120 14.07 -1.39 6.48
CA ILE A 120 12.75 -0.82 6.21
C ILE A 120 12.50 -0.66 4.70
N VAL A 121 13.53 -0.31 3.95
CA VAL A 121 13.44 -0.06 2.50
C VAL A 121 13.43 -1.38 1.73
N PHE A 122 13.96 -2.44 2.29
CA PHE A 122 14.06 -3.77 1.70
C PHE A 122 13.02 -4.71 2.26
#